data_9607c0471cc3beb66cf82ea033a6317c
#
_entry.id   9607c0471cc3beb66cf82ea033a6317c
#
_cell.length_a   1.000
_cell.length_b   1.000
_cell.length_c   1.000
_cell.angle_alpha   90.00
_cell.angle_beta   90.00
_cell.angle_gamma   90.00
#
_symmetry.space_group_name_H-M   'P 1'
#
loop_
_entity.id
_entity.type
_entity.pdbx_description
1 polymer ?
#
loop_
_entity_poly.entity_id
_entity_poly.type
_entity_poly.pdbx_seq_one_letter_code
_entity_poly.pdbx_strand_id
1 'polypeptide(L)'
;MKGLYALKPWYADRLSGVRGALARREVSPDTLTVAGVLCAAGAAAAIAWLPVPFAALPVSVLLAARLAFANLDGALARDTGRTTRRGALVNELGDRAADLAVLAGFLTLAPLWLVATAGLAATLPSWVSLAGAAAGAPRLNGGPVGKTERCALVVVAAASGWAAAVLVVIAAGSVLTAGVRWARLWRELGPSAPAAGDVRGER
;
A
#
# COMPACT_ATOMS: atom_id res chain seq x y z
N MET A 1 4.20 14.55 8.88
CA MET A 1 3.54 14.93 7.61
C MET A 1 2.56 13.81 7.23
N LYS A 2 1.28 14.13 6.94
CA LYS A 2 0.25 13.10 6.66
C LYS A 2 0.08 12.81 5.16
N GLY A 3 0.67 13.61 4.26
CA GLY A 3 0.59 13.46 2.81
C GLY A 3 -0.85 13.26 2.31
N LEU A 4 -1.03 12.56 1.18
CA LEU A 4 -2.34 12.17 0.65
C LEU A 4 -3.09 11.20 1.59
N TYR A 5 -2.41 10.59 2.55
CA TYR A 5 -3.05 9.77 3.58
C TYR A 5 -4.05 10.55 4.44
N ALA A 6 -3.94 11.88 4.50
CA ALA A 6 -4.93 12.74 5.17
C ALA A 6 -6.33 12.66 4.54
N LEU A 7 -6.44 12.26 3.29
CA LEU A 7 -7.72 12.08 2.57
C LEU A 7 -8.43 10.77 2.93
N LYS A 8 -7.78 9.87 3.68
CA LYS A 8 -8.34 8.56 4.02
C LYS A 8 -9.70 8.61 4.74
N PRO A 9 -9.94 9.47 5.74
CA PRO A 9 -11.26 9.57 6.37
C PRO A 9 -12.34 9.98 5.39
N TRP A 10 -12.12 11.04 4.61
CA TRP A 10 -13.06 11.52 3.60
C TRP A 10 -13.39 10.44 2.56
N TYR A 11 -12.40 9.71 2.12
CA TYR A 11 -12.56 8.63 1.16
C TYR A 11 -13.32 7.44 1.77
N ALA A 12 -13.05 7.10 3.03
CA ALA A 12 -13.75 6.04 3.75
C ALA A 12 -15.25 6.35 3.92
N ASP A 13 -15.59 7.62 4.18
CA ASP A 13 -16.98 8.08 4.30
C ASP A 13 -17.73 7.95 2.96
N ARG A 14 -17.06 8.31 1.85
CA ARG A 14 -17.65 8.14 0.50
C ARG A 14 -17.88 6.67 0.12
N LEU A 15 -17.07 5.77 0.64
CA LEU A 15 -17.22 4.33 0.43
C LEU A 15 -18.17 3.66 1.42
N SER A 16 -18.78 4.39 2.36
CA SER A 16 -19.68 3.82 3.39
C SER A 16 -20.89 3.09 2.80
N GLY A 17 -21.52 3.68 1.78
CA GLY A 17 -22.64 3.06 1.07
C GLY A 17 -22.27 1.76 0.35
N VAL A 18 -21.09 1.76 -0.32
CA VAL A 18 -20.54 0.58 -0.99
C VAL A 18 -20.23 -0.50 0.04
N ARG A 19 -19.60 -0.13 1.16
CA ARG A 19 -19.28 -1.05 2.27
C ARG A 19 -20.54 -1.70 2.84
N GLY A 20 -21.61 -0.93 3.07
CA GLY A 20 -22.91 -1.45 3.52
C GLY A 20 -23.54 -2.43 2.51
N ALA A 21 -23.42 -2.15 1.20
CA ALA A 21 -23.92 -3.05 0.16
C ALA A 21 -23.12 -4.36 0.11
N LEU A 22 -21.78 -4.29 0.26
CA LEU A 22 -20.90 -5.47 0.32
C LEU A 22 -21.17 -6.32 1.56
N ALA A 23 -21.42 -5.69 2.71
CA ALA A 23 -21.79 -6.38 3.94
C ALA A 23 -23.11 -7.15 3.79
N ARG A 24 -24.16 -6.51 3.21
CA ARG A 24 -25.45 -7.16 2.94
C ARG A 24 -25.35 -8.32 1.96
N ARG A 25 -24.40 -8.29 1.04
CA ARG A 25 -24.12 -9.36 0.06
C ARG A 25 -23.16 -10.42 0.60
N GLU A 26 -22.77 -10.33 1.86
CA GLU A 26 -21.84 -11.24 2.53
C GLU A 26 -20.49 -11.43 1.81
N VAL A 27 -20.05 -10.41 1.06
CA VAL A 27 -18.78 -10.45 0.33
C VAL A 27 -17.63 -10.67 1.32
N SER A 28 -16.71 -11.60 0.98
CA SER A 28 -15.53 -11.84 1.81
C SER A 28 -14.54 -10.68 1.72
N PRO A 29 -13.94 -10.23 2.84
CA PRO A 29 -12.83 -9.27 2.80
C PRO A 29 -11.67 -9.73 1.91
N ASP A 30 -11.33 -11.01 1.91
CA ASP A 30 -10.25 -11.57 1.09
C ASP A 30 -10.53 -11.42 -0.42
N THR A 31 -11.80 -11.47 -0.85
CA THR A 31 -12.19 -11.21 -2.23
C THR A 31 -11.82 -9.80 -2.66
N LEU A 32 -11.96 -8.81 -1.77
CA LEU A 32 -11.58 -7.42 -2.05
C LEU A 32 -10.06 -7.28 -2.15
N THR A 33 -9.31 -7.98 -1.30
CA THR A 33 -7.84 -8.03 -1.39
C THR A 33 -7.40 -8.60 -2.74
N VAL A 34 -8.00 -9.73 -3.19
CA VAL A 34 -7.71 -10.33 -4.51
C VAL A 34 -8.09 -9.38 -5.64
N ALA A 35 -9.26 -8.74 -5.57
CA ALA A 35 -9.68 -7.75 -6.57
C ALA A 35 -8.68 -6.57 -6.66
N GLY A 36 -8.14 -6.13 -5.53
CA GLY A 36 -7.09 -5.12 -5.49
C GLY A 36 -5.79 -5.56 -6.18
N VAL A 37 -5.39 -6.82 -6.01
CA VAL A 37 -4.22 -7.40 -6.72
C VAL A 37 -4.49 -7.51 -8.22
N LEU A 38 -5.69 -7.92 -8.63
CA LEU A 38 -6.06 -7.99 -10.05
C LEU A 38 -6.08 -6.60 -10.70
N CYS A 39 -6.58 -5.57 -10.00
CA CYS A 39 -6.48 -4.19 -10.48
C CYS A 39 -5.01 -3.75 -10.64
N ALA A 40 -4.13 -4.13 -9.72
CA ALA A 40 -2.71 -3.84 -9.83
C ALA A 40 -2.06 -4.54 -11.04
N ALA A 41 -2.39 -5.80 -11.28
CA ALA A 41 -1.93 -6.55 -12.45
C ALA A 41 -2.45 -5.93 -13.76
N GLY A 42 -3.72 -5.53 -13.80
CA GLY A 42 -4.30 -4.80 -14.94
C GLY A 42 -3.61 -3.46 -15.19
N ALA A 43 -3.27 -2.71 -14.14
CA ALA A 43 -2.51 -1.47 -14.27
C ALA A 43 -1.09 -1.72 -14.81
N ALA A 44 -0.42 -2.78 -14.34
CA ALA A 44 0.87 -3.20 -14.87
C ALA A 44 0.81 -3.56 -16.36
N ALA A 45 -0.23 -4.30 -16.77
CA ALA A 45 -0.47 -4.64 -18.16
C ALA A 45 -0.71 -3.37 -19.02
N ALA A 46 -1.52 -2.42 -18.50
CA ALA A 46 -1.74 -1.15 -19.18
C ALA A 46 -0.43 -0.35 -19.37
N ILE A 47 0.43 -0.32 -18.34
CA ILE A 47 1.75 0.34 -18.42
C ILE A 47 2.62 -0.34 -19.47
N ALA A 48 2.64 -1.68 -19.50
CA ALA A 48 3.54 -2.45 -20.35
C ALA A 48 3.16 -2.41 -21.83
N TRP A 49 1.86 -2.30 -22.14
CA TRP A 49 1.37 -2.53 -23.51
C TRP A 49 0.68 -1.33 -24.17
N LEU A 50 0.21 -0.35 -23.38
CA LEU A 50 -0.43 0.82 -23.95
C LEU A 50 0.59 1.95 -24.16
N PRO A 51 0.55 2.65 -25.32
CA PRO A 51 1.43 3.79 -25.53
C PRO A 51 1.02 4.99 -24.67
N VAL A 52 1.99 5.80 -24.33
CA VAL A 52 1.79 7.12 -23.68
C VAL A 52 1.10 8.08 -24.67
N PRO A 53 0.08 8.85 -24.24
CA PRO A 53 -0.51 8.97 -22.89
C PRO A 53 -1.72 8.05 -22.65
N PHE A 54 -2.07 7.18 -23.57
CA PHE A 54 -3.29 6.36 -23.50
C PHE A 54 -3.33 5.40 -22.29
N ALA A 55 -2.15 5.02 -21.76
CA ALA A 55 -2.06 4.25 -20.53
C ALA A 55 -2.58 5.01 -19.29
N ALA A 56 -2.55 6.34 -19.30
CA ALA A 56 -2.84 7.17 -18.13
C ALA A 56 -4.25 6.93 -17.55
N LEU A 57 -5.27 6.88 -18.39
CA LEU A 57 -6.65 6.71 -17.96
C LEU A 57 -6.89 5.32 -17.34
N PRO A 58 -6.61 4.18 -18.01
CA PRO A 58 -6.82 2.87 -17.40
C PRO A 58 -5.95 2.66 -16.16
N VAL A 59 -4.71 3.12 -16.12
CA VAL A 59 -3.85 3.07 -14.93
C VAL A 59 -4.48 3.85 -13.79
N SER A 60 -4.97 5.06 -14.03
CA SER A 60 -5.63 5.89 -13.00
C SER A 60 -6.85 5.19 -12.40
N VAL A 61 -7.73 4.66 -13.24
CA VAL A 61 -8.96 3.96 -12.81
C VAL A 61 -8.63 2.71 -12.02
N LEU A 62 -7.70 1.87 -12.52
CA LEU A 62 -7.32 0.62 -11.87
C LEU A 62 -6.60 0.86 -10.54
N LEU A 63 -5.72 1.86 -10.44
CA LEU A 63 -5.07 2.19 -9.18
C LEU A 63 -6.01 2.86 -8.17
N ALA A 64 -6.97 3.67 -8.62
CA ALA A 64 -8.03 4.18 -7.76
C ALA A 64 -8.90 3.05 -7.21
N ALA A 65 -9.32 2.10 -8.06
CA ALA A 65 -10.06 0.90 -7.65
C ALA A 65 -9.25 0.04 -6.66
N ARG A 66 -7.95 -0.18 -6.92
CA ARG A 66 -7.03 -0.88 -6.01
C ARG A 66 -6.98 -0.21 -4.63
N LEU A 67 -6.87 1.12 -4.57
CA LEU A 67 -6.87 1.86 -3.32
C LEU A 67 -8.22 1.76 -2.59
N ALA A 68 -9.32 1.73 -3.35
CA ALA A 68 -10.66 1.50 -2.81
C ALA A 68 -10.77 0.12 -2.16
N PHE A 69 -10.41 -0.94 -2.88
CA PHE A 69 -10.44 -2.31 -2.35
C PHE A 69 -9.58 -2.47 -1.11
N ALA A 70 -8.37 -1.92 -1.11
CA ALA A 70 -7.45 -1.94 0.04
C ALA A 70 -7.92 -1.10 1.26
N ASN A 71 -8.94 -0.27 1.12
CA ASN A 71 -9.61 0.39 2.24
C ASN A 71 -10.85 -0.39 2.69
N LEU A 72 -11.57 -0.96 1.72
CA LEU A 72 -12.82 -1.66 1.98
C LEU A 72 -12.62 -3.00 2.68
N ASP A 73 -11.56 -3.77 2.34
CA ASP A 73 -11.31 -5.10 2.91
C ASP A 73 -11.18 -5.06 4.43
N GLY A 74 -10.29 -4.24 4.96
CA GLY A 74 -10.09 -4.09 6.40
C GLY A 74 -11.28 -3.41 7.10
N ALA A 75 -11.98 -2.48 6.43
CA ALA A 75 -13.17 -1.85 6.99
C ALA A 75 -14.34 -2.85 7.05
N LEU A 76 -14.57 -3.60 5.98
CA LEU A 76 -15.60 -4.64 5.92
C LEU A 76 -15.35 -5.74 6.96
N ALA A 77 -14.10 -6.20 7.10
CA ALA A 77 -13.74 -7.20 8.11
C ALA A 77 -14.07 -6.75 9.54
N ARG A 78 -13.80 -5.48 9.87
CA ARG A 78 -14.15 -4.90 11.19
C ARG A 78 -15.65 -4.76 11.40
N ASP A 79 -16.37 -4.22 10.42
CA ASP A 79 -17.81 -3.96 10.51
C ASP A 79 -18.63 -5.26 10.62
N THR A 80 -18.14 -6.34 10.00
CA THR A 80 -18.82 -7.65 9.99
C THR A 80 -18.30 -8.62 11.05
N GLY A 81 -17.34 -8.20 11.90
CA GLY A 81 -16.72 -9.09 12.90
C GLY A 81 -15.89 -10.24 12.31
N ARG A 82 -15.54 -10.16 11.00
CA ARG A 82 -14.79 -11.20 10.28
C ARG A 82 -13.28 -10.96 10.27
N THR A 83 -12.75 -10.26 11.26
CA THR A 83 -11.30 -10.07 11.41
C THR A 83 -10.64 -11.38 11.83
N THR A 84 -9.70 -11.87 11.01
CA THR A 84 -8.95 -13.08 11.29
C THR A 84 -7.44 -12.86 11.13
N ARG A 85 -6.62 -13.66 11.84
CA ARG A 85 -5.16 -13.62 11.67
C ARG A 85 -4.73 -13.97 10.25
N ARG A 86 -5.43 -14.93 9.60
CA ARG A 86 -5.18 -15.32 8.20
C ARG A 86 -5.53 -14.17 7.25
N GLY A 87 -6.70 -13.54 7.40
CA GLY A 87 -7.10 -12.38 6.58
C GLY A 87 -6.12 -11.22 6.70
N ALA A 88 -5.59 -10.95 7.90
CA ALA A 88 -4.55 -9.93 8.08
C ALA A 88 -3.26 -10.26 7.31
N LEU A 89 -2.86 -11.54 7.29
CA LEU A 89 -1.70 -12.01 6.52
C LEU A 89 -1.95 -11.89 5.00
N VAL A 90 -3.12 -12.34 4.53
CA VAL A 90 -3.53 -12.26 3.11
C VAL A 90 -3.54 -10.80 2.63
N ASN A 91 -4.12 -9.90 3.44
CA ASN A 91 -4.13 -8.46 3.13
C ASN A 91 -2.70 -7.90 3.02
N GLU A 92 -1.81 -8.20 3.99
CA GLU A 92 -0.44 -7.69 3.97
C GLU A 92 0.36 -8.19 2.76
N LEU A 93 0.28 -9.50 2.47
CA LEU A 93 0.95 -10.09 1.31
C LEU A 93 0.34 -9.60 0.00
N GLY A 94 -1.00 -9.50 -0.08
CA GLY A 94 -1.71 -8.95 -1.23
C GLY A 94 -1.30 -7.51 -1.55
N ASP A 95 -1.15 -6.68 -0.52
CA ASP A 95 -0.66 -5.31 -0.68
C ASP A 95 0.77 -5.25 -1.25
N ARG A 96 1.66 -6.14 -0.79
CA ARG A 96 3.05 -6.21 -1.34
C ARG A 96 3.05 -6.72 -2.76
N ALA A 97 2.31 -7.81 -3.02
CA ALA A 97 2.17 -8.35 -4.38
C ALA A 97 1.63 -7.30 -5.36
N ALA A 98 0.60 -6.56 -4.96
CA ALA A 98 0.03 -5.49 -5.77
C ALA A 98 1.02 -4.34 -6.01
N ASP A 99 1.80 -3.91 -5.00
CA ASP A 99 2.82 -2.87 -5.17
C ASP A 99 3.91 -3.31 -6.17
N LEU A 100 4.41 -4.54 -6.02
CA LEU A 100 5.43 -5.10 -6.90
C LEU A 100 4.90 -5.34 -8.32
N ALA A 101 3.66 -5.84 -8.45
CA ALA A 101 3.03 -6.05 -9.75
C ALA A 101 2.94 -4.75 -10.56
N VAL A 102 2.46 -3.65 -9.94
CA VAL A 102 2.40 -2.35 -10.62
C VAL A 102 3.77 -1.91 -11.12
N LEU A 103 4.81 -2.03 -10.28
CA LEU A 103 6.16 -1.63 -10.66
C LEU A 103 6.76 -2.55 -11.74
N ALA A 104 6.41 -3.85 -11.75
CA ALA A 104 6.82 -4.78 -12.78
C ALA A 104 6.31 -4.38 -14.18
N GLY A 105 5.19 -3.64 -14.28
CA GLY A 105 4.71 -3.07 -15.55
C GLY A 105 5.73 -2.17 -16.25
N PHE A 106 6.68 -1.59 -15.51
CA PHE A 106 7.74 -0.75 -16.07
C PHE A 106 8.93 -1.53 -16.65
N LEU A 107 8.95 -2.86 -16.57
CA LEU A 107 10.05 -3.68 -17.14
C LEU A 107 10.21 -3.52 -18.65
N THR A 108 9.16 -3.09 -19.35
CA THR A 108 9.21 -2.76 -20.78
C THR A 108 9.71 -1.34 -21.07
N LEU A 109 9.75 -0.47 -20.05
CA LEU A 109 10.02 0.97 -20.19
C LEU A 109 11.31 1.42 -19.48
N ALA A 110 11.86 0.58 -18.60
CA ALA A 110 13.03 0.90 -17.80
C ALA A 110 13.87 -0.35 -17.53
N PRO A 111 15.19 -0.19 -17.28
CA PRO A 111 16.07 -1.33 -17.03
C PRO A 111 15.69 -2.07 -15.74
N LEU A 112 15.86 -3.40 -15.76
CA LEU A 112 15.49 -4.29 -14.64
C LEU A 112 16.04 -3.83 -13.29
N TRP A 113 17.31 -3.40 -13.25
CA TRP A 113 17.93 -2.97 -11.99
C TRP A 113 17.19 -1.79 -11.35
N LEU A 114 16.68 -0.84 -12.17
CA LEU A 114 15.96 0.32 -11.67
C LEU A 114 14.57 -0.07 -11.16
N VAL A 115 13.86 -0.91 -11.90
CA VAL A 115 12.54 -1.44 -11.47
C VAL A 115 12.68 -2.26 -10.19
N ALA A 116 13.69 -3.13 -10.12
CA ALA A 116 13.96 -3.94 -8.93
C ALA A 116 14.31 -3.07 -7.71
N THR A 117 15.17 -2.05 -7.88
CA THR A 117 15.51 -1.11 -6.82
C THR A 117 14.29 -0.35 -6.31
N ALA A 118 13.44 0.16 -7.22
CA ALA A 118 12.21 0.84 -6.84
C ALA A 118 11.24 -0.11 -6.13
N GLY A 119 11.12 -1.36 -6.59
CA GLY A 119 10.31 -2.39 -5.97
C GLY A 119 10.76 -2.71 -4.54
N LEU A 120 12.05 -2.99 -4.35
CA LEU A 120 12.62 -3.26 -3.03
C LEU A 120 12.44 -2.06 -2.09
N ALA A 121 12.79 -0.86 -2.55
CA ALA A 121 12.63 0.37 -1.77
C ALA A 121 11.17 0.60 -1.37
N ALA A 122 10.20 0.34 -2.26
CA ALA A 122 8.77 0.50 -1.99
C ALA A 122 8.26 -0.42 -0.87
N THR A 123 8.93 -1.53 -0.58
CA THR A 123 8.56 -2.44 0.52
C THR A 123 9.08 -1.97 1.88
N LEU A 124 10.20 -1.23 1.94
CA LEU A 124 10.88 -0.83 3.18
C LEU A 124 9.97 -0.12 4.20
N PRO A 125 9.10 0.86 3.83
CA PRO A 125 8.23 1.52 4.80
C PRO A 125 7.29 0.56 5.52
N SER A 126 6.89 -0.51 4.86
CA SER A 126 6.01 -1.53 5.45
C SER A 126 6.77 -2.48 6.35
N TRP A 127 7.97 -2.89 5.95
CA TRP A 127 8.83 -3.73 6.79
C TRP A 127 9.19 -3.03 8.09
N VAL A 128 9.54 -1.74 8.03
CA VAL A 128 9.78 -0.94 9.25
C VAL A 128 8.55 -0.89 10.14
N SER A 129 7.35 -0.67 9.55
CA SER A 129 6.10 -0.67 10.32
C SER A 129 5.75 -2.02 10.94
N LEU A 130 6.01 -3.13 10.23
CA LEU A 130 5.78 -4.49 10.73
C LEU A 130 6.77 -4.84 11.84
N ALA A 131 8.05 -4.51 11.65
CA ALA A 131 9.07 -4.71 12.67
C ALA A 131 8.74 -3.92 13.97
N GLY A 132 8.30 -2.66 13.84
CA GLY A 132 7.83 -1.88 14.98
C GLY A 132 6.64 -2.51 15.68
N ALA A 133 5.65 -3.01 14.93
CA ALA A 133 4.49 -3.69 15.50
C ALA A 133 4.88 -5.01 16.19
N ALA A 134 5.84 -5.74 15.65
CA ALA A 134 6.38 -6.95 16.29
C ALA A 134 7.14 -6.63 17.60
N ALA A 135 7.76 -5.44 17.68
CA ALA A 135 8.41 -4.93 18.90
C ALA A 135 7.42 -4.29 19.90
N GLY A 136 6.10 -4.31 19.64
CA GLY A 136 5.07 -3.78 20.54
C GLY A 136 4.66 -2.33 20.28
N ALA A 137 5.24 -1.65 19.29
CA ALA A 137 4.82 -0.31 18.91
C ALA A 137 3.53 -0.32 18.06
N PRO A 138 2.75 0.77 18.03
CA PRO A 138 1.61 0.88 17.13
C PRO A 138 2.08 0.89 15.68
N ARG A 139 1.26 0.30 14.78
CA ARG A 139 1.57 0.26 13.36
C ARG A 139 1.61 1.67 12.75
N LEU A 140 2.75 2.08 12.24
CA LEU A 140 2.92 3.39 11.64
C LEU A 140 2.41 3.41 10.19
N ASN A 141 1.64 4.45 9.87
CA ASN A 141 1.14 4.73 8.53
C ASN A 141 1.53 6.16 8.11
N GLY A 142 1.48 6.45 6.81
CA GLY A 142 1.87 7.74 6.25
C GLY A 142 3.38 7.85 6.06
N GLY A 143 3.81 9.00 5.55
CA GLY A 143 5.18 9.33 5.17
C GLY A 143 5.21 10.16 3.88
N PRO A 144 6.38 10.69 3.47
CA PRO A 144 6.50 11.52 2.26
C PRO A 144 6.03 10.82 0.97
N VAL A 145 6.41 9.56 0.79
CA VAL A 145 5.98 8.73 -0.35
C VAL A 145 5.42 7.42 0.16
N GLY A 146 4.15 7.44 0.53
CA GLY A 146 3.37 6.27 0.93
C GLY A 146 2.73 5.56 -0.27
N LYS A 147 1.81 4.63 0.01
CA LYS A 147 1.12 3.84 -1.02
C LYS A 147 0.34 4.72 -2.02
N THR A 148 -0.37 5.73 -1.53
CA THR A 148 -1.20 6.62 -2.35
C THR A 148 -0.33 7.52 -3.23
N GLU A 149 0.74 8.07 -2.67
CA GLU A 149 1.70 8.90 -3.40
C GLU A 149 2.40 8.09 -4.50
N ARG A 150 2.77 6.84 -4.24
CA ARG A 150 3.33 5.94 -5.27
C ARG A 150 2.34 5.69 -6.40
N CYS A 151 1.07 5.44 -6.09
CA CYS A 151 0.04 5.31 -7.13
C CYS A 151 -0.08 6.57 -7.99
N ALA A 152 -0.08 7.76 -7.38
CA ALA A 152 -0.10 9.02 -8.11
C ALA A 152 1.14 9.20 -9.01
N LEU A 153 2.33 8.88 -8.51
CA LEU A 153 3.57 8.91 -9.29
C LEU A 153 3.54 7.95 -10.49
N VAL A 154 2.98 6.75 -10.33
CA VAL A 154 2.79 5.79 -11.42
C VAL A 154 1.84 6.36 -12.50
N VAL A 155 0.76 7.03 -12.10
CA VAL A 155 -0.13 7.71 -13.06
C VAL A 155 0.62 8.81 -13.82
N VAL A 156 1.45 9.60 -13.13
CA VAL A 156 2.30 10.62 -13.78
C VAL A 156 3.23 9.96 -14.80
N ALA A 157 3.87 8.83 -14.47
CA ALA A 157 4.72 8.10 -15.44
C ALA A 157 3.93 7.61 -16.66
N ALA A 158 2.72 7.07 -16.44
CA ALA A 158 1.86 6.58 -17.52
C ALA A 158 1.35 7.71 -18.44
N ALA A 159 1.23 8.95 -17.91
CA ALA A 159 0.79 10.11 -18.67
C ALA A 159 1.94 10.82 -19.40
N SER A 160 3.13 10.86 -18.82
CA SER A 160 4.27 11.66 -19.30
C SER A 160 5.34 10.85 -20.03
N GLY A 161 5.38 9.53 -19.82
CA GLY A 161 6.49 8.68 -20.29
C GLY A 161 7.77 8.75 -19.44
N TRP A 162 7.78 9.52 -18.34
CA TRP A 162 8.96 9.71 -17.48
C TRP A 162 9.19 8.53 -16.51
N ALA A 163 9.13 7.32 -17.05
CA ALA A 163 9.20 6.08 -16.26
C ALA A 163 10.44 6.03 -15.34
N ALA A 164 11.64 6.27 -15.91
CA ALA A 164 12.88 6.20 -15.13
C ALA A 164 12.95 7.23 -14.02
N ALA A 165 12.57 8.49 -14.29
CA ALA A 165 12.56 9.56 -13.30
C ALA A 165 11.58 9.25 -12.15
N VAL A 166 10.39 8.76 -12.48
CA VAL A 166 9.38 8.39 -11.50
C VAL A 166 9.84 7.22 -10.64
N LEU A 167 10.48 6.20 -11.22
CA LEU A 167 11.05 5.07 -10.45
C LEU A 167 12.11 5.52 -9.47
N VAL A 168 12.99 6.46 -9.85
CA VAL A 168 13.97 7.08 -8.96
C VAL A 168 13.28 7.81 -7.79
N VAL A 169 12.24 8.61 -8.10
CA VAL A 169 11.46 9.32 -7.06
C VAL A 169 10.76 8.34 -6.11
N ILE A 170 10.18 7.26 -6.64
CA ILE A 170 9.56 6.21 -5.82
C ILE A 170 10.61 5.55 -4.92
N ALA A 171 11.78 5.20 -5.45
CA ALA A 171 12.84 4.58 -4.67
C ALA A 171 13.34 5.51 -3.55
N ALA A 172 13.78 6.72 -3.89
CA ALA A 172 14.30 7.69 -2.93
C ALA A 172 13.25 8.09 -1.87
N GLY A 173 12.02 8.38 -2.31
CA GLY A 173 10.92 8.76 -1.42
C GLY A 173 10.47 7.62 -0.50
N SER A 174 10.55 6.37 -0.96
CA SER A 174 10.26 5.20 -0.12
C SER A 174 11.33 4.98 0.95
N VAL A 175 12.61 5.12 0.59
CA VAL A 175 13.73 5.09 1.56
C VAL A 175 13.56 6.19 2.60
N LEU A 176 13.27 7.42 2.18
CA LEU A 176 13.01 8.54 3.08
C LEU A 176 11.82 8.24 4.02
N THR A 177 10.74 7.68 3.48
CA THR A 177 9.57 7.28 4.27
C THR A 177 9.93 6.22 5.30
N ALA A 178 10.74 5.23 4.93
CA ALA A 178 11.22 4.20 5.85
C ALA A 178 12.09 4.80 6.95
N GLY A 179 13.02 5.71 6.61
CA GLY A 179 13.86 6.42 7.57
C GLY A 179 13.05 7.26 8.57
N VAL A 180 12.04 7.99 8.10
CA VAL A 180 11.13 8.76 8.97
C VAL A 180 10.35 7.83 9.92
N ARG A 181 9.87 6.67 9.44
CA ARG A 181 9.19 5.69 10.29
C ARG A 181 10.13 5.07 11.31
N TRP A 182 11.34 4.69 10.88
CA TRP A 182 12.38 4.17 11.76
C TRP A 182 12.70 5.15 12.90
N ALA A 183 12.95 6.42 12.56
CA ALA A 183 13.28 7.45 13.56
C ALA A 183 12.11 7.70 14.55
N ARG A 184 10.85 7.49 14.14
CA ARG A 184 9.70 7.55 15.06
C ARG A 184 9.66 6.35 15.98
N LEU A 185 9.78 5.13 15.42
CA LEU A 185 9.80 3.89 16.21
C LEU A 185 10.94 3.89 17.21
N TRP A 186 12.13 4.34 16.81
CA TRP A 186 13.29 4.44 17.71
C TRP A 186 13.02 5.31 18.93
N ARG A 187 12.26 6.40 18.75
CA ARG A 187 11.86 7.28 19.86
C ARG A 187 10.76 6.68 20.72
N GLU A 188 9.81 5.97 20.12
CA GLU A 188 8.70 5.32 20.83
C GLU A 188 9.15 4.09 21.63
N LEU A 189 10.09 3.32 21.10
CA LEU A 189 10.69 2.14 21.71
C LEU A 189 11.94 2.44 22.52
N GLY A 190 12.08 3.65 23.09
CA GLY A 190 13.26 4.05 23.88
C GLY A 190 13.58 3.07 25.03
N PRO A 191 14.78 3.21 25.68
CA PRO A 191 15.30 2.24 26.65
C PRO A 191 14.39 1.93 27.84
N SER A 192 13.39 2.77 28.08
CA SER A 192 12.40 2.64 29.19
C SER A 192 11.11 1.93 28.78
N ALA A 193 10.93 1.54 27.52
CA ALA A 193 9.73 0.84 27.07
C ALA A 193 9.79 -0.64 27.50
N PRO A 194 8.77 -1.18 28.24
CA PRO A 194 8.75 -2.60 28.61
C PRO A 194 8.73 -3.47 27.34
N ALA A 195 9.49 -4.55 27.32
CA ALA A 195 9.49 -5.50 26.21
C ALA A 195 8.10 -6.13 26.06
N ALA A 196 7.64 -6.31 24.81
CA ALA A 196 6.30 -6.86 24.50
C ALA A 196 5.98 -8.25 25.09
N GLY A 197 6.99 -8.94 25.66
CA GLY A 197 6.87 -10.23 26.36
C GLY A 197 6.53 -10.14 27.85
N ASP A 198 6.78 -9.01 28.49
CA ASP A 198 6.71 -8.89 29.95
C ASP A 198 5.25 -8.76 30.48
N VAL A 199 4.31 -8.41 29.61
CA VAL A 199 2.88 -8.24 29.98
C VAL A 199 2.10 -9.57 30.07
N ARG A 200 2.70 -10.70 29.73
CA ARG A 200 2.06 -12.03 29.77
C ARG A 200 2.31 -12.84 31.04
N GLY A 201 3.09 -12.33 31.98
CA GLY A 201 3.47 -13.03 33.19
C GLY A 201 2.54 -12.84 34.40
N GLU A 202 1.53 -11.96 34.33
CA GLU A 202 0.65 -11.66 35.47
C GLU A 202 -0.84 -11.99 35.20
N ARG A 203 -1.13 -13.21 34.72
CA ARG A 203 -2.50 -13.75 34.83
C ARG A 203 -2.46 -15.24 35.12
#